data_29c19906b261c0bae90b448935905ea6
#
_entry.id   29c19906b261c0bae90b448935905ea6
#
_cell.length_a   1.000
_cell.length_b   1.000
_cell.length_c   1.000
_cell.angle_alpha   90.00
_cell.angle_beta   90.00
_cell.angle_gamma   90.00
#
_symmetry.space_group_name_H-M   'P 1'
#
loop_
_entity.id
_entity.type
_entity.pdbx_description
1 polymer ?
#
loop_
_entity_poly.entity_id
_entity_poly.type
_entity_poly.pdbx_seq_one_letter_code
_entity_poly.pdbx_strand_id
1 'polypeptide(L)'
;MIVPYYKSDFHDFNLLCGDSFKLLPQFDFKFSMIFADPPYFLSNDGISVQSGEIVSVNKGDWDKGLSDEDMNDFNSRWISLCRDKLKESGTIWISGTYHNIFSVANALKQNGFKILNVITWAKTNPPPNISCRYFTYSTEFIIWARKNEKVPHYYNYELMKHINGDKQMRDMWQLPAIAQWEKSCGKHPTQKPLALLSRIILASTRPNEWILDPFAGSSTTGIAANLIGRRYLGIEREPEFAAIGRARRMEIEPIENFLAFKGKIPDIVKAEETQTEYSLQESFVEELPFLA
;
A
#
# COMPACT_ATOMS: atom_id res chain seq x y z
N MET A 1 9.94 19.58 14.72
CA MET A 1 9.77 19.21 13.30
C MET A 1 10.50 17.88 13.07
N ILE A 2 9.92 17.01 12.24
CA ILE A 2 10.50 15.70 11.91
C ILE A 2 11.36 15.88 10.66
N VAL A 3 12.61 15.41 10.70
CA VAL A 3 13.49 15.44 9.52
C VAL A 3 13.19 14.21 8.67
N PRO A 4 12.76 14.36 7.42
CA PRO A 4 12.54 13.22 6.53
C PRO A 4 13.87 12.56 6.14
N TYR A 5 13.87 11.25 6.01
CA TYR A 5 14.96 10.49 5.41
C TYR A 5 15.16 10.87 3.93
N TYR A 6 14.04 11.10 3.23
CA TYR A 6 14.02 11.59 1.86
C TYR A 6 12.78 12.42 1.59
N LYS A 7 12.93 13.53 0.87
CA LYS A 7 11.87 14.39 0.38
C LYS A 7 12.15 14.67 -1.11
N SER A 8 11.18 14.47 -1.98
CA SER A 8 11.33 14.80 -3.41
C SER A 8 11.32 16.30 -3.64
N ASP A 9 11.99 16.77 -4.69
CA ASP A 9 12.00 18.20 -5.07
C ASP A 9 10.61 18.73 -5.41
N PHE A 10 9.71 17.86 -5.85
CA PHE A 10 8.31 18.21 -6.14
C PHE A 10 7.41 18.23 -4.89
N HIS A 11 7.94 17.96 -3.70
CA HIS A 11 7.23 17.92 -2.42
C HIS A 11 6.01 16.97 -2.39
N ASP A 12 5.98 16.00 -3.29
CA ASP A 12 4.89 15.03 -3.46
C ASP A 12 5.20 13.66 -2.84
N PHE A 13 6.46 13.45 -2.42
CA PHE A 13 6.93 12.21 -1.81
C PHE A 13 7.82 12.51 -0.61
N ASN A 14 7.40 12.02 0.55
CA ASN A 14 8.16 12.11 1.78
C ASN A 14 8.33 10.71 2.37
N LEU A 15 9.54 10.39 2.83
CA LEU A 15 9.85 9.13 3.47
C LEU A 15 10.54 9.38 4.81
N LEU A 16 9.97 8.86 5.88
CA LEU A 16 10.55 8.88 7.20
C LEU A 16 11.20 7.52 7.49
N CYS A 17 12.39 7.54 8.09
CA CYS A 17 13.03 6.31 8.57
C CYS A 17 12.85 6.22 10.08
N GLY A 18 12.08 5.23 10.54
CA GLY A 18 11.83 5.01 11.96
C GLY A 18 10.58 4.19 12.26
N ASP A 19 10.29 4.08 13.53
CA ASP A 19 9.17 3.30 14.06
C ASP A 19 7.85 4.08 13.96
N SER A 20 6.87 3.55 13.23
CA SER A 20 5.54 4.17 13.04
C SER A 20 4.80 4.40 14.35
N PHE A 21 4.96 3.53 15.35
CA PHE A 21 4.37 3.74 16.67
C PHE A 21 4.92 4.97 17.39
N LYS A 22 6.15 5.36 17.09
CA LYS A 22 6.80 6.54 17.66
C LYS A 22 6.57 7.78 16.84
N LEU A 23 6.53 7.65 15.50
CA LEU A 23 6.46 8.81 14.59
C LEU A 23 5.02 9.30 14.38
N LEU A 24 4.04 8.41 14.23
CA LEU A 24 2.65 8.80 14.02
C LEU A 24 2.11 9.76 15.10
N PRO A 25 2.35 9.57 16.41
CA PRO A 25 1.87 10.51 17.42
C PRO A 25 2.47 11.92 17.35
N GLN A 26 3.60 12.10 16.66
CA GLN A 26 4.33 13.37 16.66
C GLN A 26 3.76 14.44 15.74
N PHE A 27 2.77 14.12 14.92
CA PHE A 27 2.13 15.08 14.01
C PHE A 27 0.62 14.91 13.99
N ASP A 28 -0.11 15.98 13.60
CA ASP A 28 -1.58 15.97 13.58
C ASP A 28 -2.19 16.19 12.19
N PHE A 29 -1.42 15.92 11.14
CA PHE A 29 -1.92 15.97 9.77
C PHE A 29 -2.87 14.81 9.48
N LYS A 30 -3.93 15.06 8.66
CA LYS A 30 -4.96 14.07 8.32
C LYS A 30 -4.90 13.70 6.84
N PHE A 31 -4.82 12.42 6.58
CA PHE A 31 -4.71 11.84 5.24
C PHE A 31 -6.09 11.43 4.69
N SER A 32 -6.25 11.48 3.37
CA SER A 32 -7.48 11.02 2.71
C SER A 32 -7.54 9.50 2.66
N MET A 33 -6.40 8.86 2.56
CA MET A 33 -6.27 7.41 2.48
C MET A 33 -5.02 6.94 3.25
N ILE A 34 -5.12 5.77 3.86
CA ILE A 34 -3.98 5.00 4.37
C ILE A 34 -3.96 3.66 3.64
N PHE A 35 -2.79 3.27 3.13
CA PHE A 35 -2.51 1.89 2.77
C PHE A 35 -1.53 1.31 3.79
N ALA A 36 -1.74 0.08 4.23
CA ALA A 36 -0.86 -0.60 5.16
C ALA A 36 -0.61 -2.06 4.74
N ASP A 37 0.64 -2.45 4.71
CA ASP A 37 1.09 -3.85 4.55
C ASP A 37 1.86 -4.26 5.82
N PRO A 38 1.15 -4.51 6.94
CA PRO A 38 1.80 -4.78 8.23
C PRO A 38 2.54 -6.12 8.20
N PRO A 39 3.46 -6.36 9.15
CA PRO A 39 4.09 -7.67 9.33
C PRO A 39 3.05 -8.80 9.45
N TYR A 40 3.32 -9.93 8.80
CA TYR A 40 2.41 -11.10 8.82
C TYR A 40 2.77 -12.12 9.89
N PHE A 41 3.91 -11.92 10.57
CA PHE A 41 4.43 -12.79 11.62
C PHE A 41 4.64 -14.24 11.18
N LEU A 42 5.16 -14.43 9.94
CA LEU A 42 5.32 -15.72 9.28
C LEU A 42 6.72 -16.33 9.42
N SER A 43 7.68 -15.62 10.01
CA SER A 43 9.07 -16.06 10.13
C SER A 43 9.22 -17.12 11.24
N ASN A 44 8.84 -18.36 10.90
CA ASN A 44 8.89 -19.55 11.78
C ASN A 44 9.82 -20.63 11.19
N ASP A 45 11.00 -20.25 10.69
CA ASP A 45 12.01 -21.18 10.13
C ASP A 45 11.51 -22.08 8.97
N GLY A 46 10.43 -21.70 8.30
CA GLY A 46 9.88 -22.43 7.16
C GLY A 46 10.70 -22.26 5.88
N ILE A 47 10.40 -23.08 4.88
CA ILE A 47 10.99 -23.01 3.55
C ILE A 47 9.91 -22.79 2.48
N SER A 48 10.27 -22.06 1.42
CA SER A 48 9.43 -21.84 0.23
C SER A 48 10.25 -22.03 -1.03
N VAL A 49 9.62 -22.02 -2.22
CA VAL A 49 10.32 -22.03 -3.51
C VAL A 49 10.11 -20.71 -4.21
N GLN A 50 11.21 -20.07 -4.64
CA GLN A 50 11.20 -18.94 -5.54
C GLN A 50 12.04 -19.26 -6.78
N SER A 51 11.44 -19.14 -7.95
CA SER A 51 12.14 -19.39 -9.24
C SER A 51 12.78 -20.78 -9.36
N GLY A 52 12.19 -21.80 -8.69
CA GLY A 52 12.72 -23.17 -8.68
C GLY A 52 13.74 -23.47 -7.58
N GLU A 53 14.16 -22.50 -6.79
CA GLU A 53 15.10 -22.67 -5.67
C GLU A 53 14.38 -22.69 -4.32
N ILE A 54 14.84 -23.54 -3.40
CA ILE A 54 14.36 -23.58 -2.02
C ILE A 54 14.96 -22.37 -1.28
N VAL A 55 14.09 -21.50 -0.76
CA VAL A 55 14.49 -20.31 -0.01
C VAL A 55 13.86 -20.32 1.38
N SER A 56 14.56 -19.75 2.37
CA SER A 56 14.00 -19.53 3.70
C SER A 56 12.83 -18.55 3.64
N VAL A 57 11.77 -18.79 4.42
CA VAL A 57 10.66 -17.84 4.59
C VAL A 57 10.97 -16.75 5.63
N ASN A 58 12.11 -16.84 6.32
CA ASN A 58 12.53 -15.81 7.27
C ASN A 58 12.74 -14.48 6.53
N LYS A 59 11.95 -13.48 6.89
CA LYS A 59 11.95 -12.15 6.28
C LYS A 59 12.69 -11.10 7.11
N GLY A 60 13.10 -11.48 8.32
CA GLY A 60 13.79 -10.64 9.28
C GLY A 60 13.16 -10.70 10.70
N ASP A 61 13.82 -10.09 11.66
CA ASP A 61 13.37 -10.08 13.06
C ASP A 61 12.01 -9.39 13.26
N TRP A 62 11.63 -8.53 12.33
CA TRP A 62 10.36 -7.80 12.33
C TRP A 62 9.14 -8.68 12.00
N ASP A 63 9.33 -9.88 11.42
CA ASP A 63 8.26 -10.80 11.03
C ASP A 63 8.29 -12.11 11.85
N LYS A 64 8.90 -12.11 13.04
CA LYS A 64 8.89 -13.26 13.94
C LYS A 64 7.48 -13.58 14.39
N GLY A 65 7.17 -14.89 14.49
CA GLY A 65 5.87 -15.36 14.95
C GLY A 65 5.54 -14.83 16.35
N LEU A 66 4.35 -14.24 16.47
CA LEU A 66 3.77 -13.77 17.72
C LEU A 66 2.71 -14.76 18.21
N SER A 67 2.37 -14.70 19.49
CA SER A 67 1.12 -15.30 19.97
C SER A 67 -0.09 -14.59 19.34
N ASP A 68 -1.24 -15.26 19.27
CA ASP A 68 -2.47 -14.65 18.75
C ASP A 68 -2.87 -13.40 19.54
N GLU A 69 -2.63 -13.38 20.85
CA GLU A 69 -2.88 -12.24 21.73
C GLU A 69 -1.97 -11.04 21.37
N ASP A 70 -0.66 -11.28 21.29
CA ASP A 70 0.30 -10.24 20.92
C ASP A 70 0.04 -9.67 19.52
N MET A 71 -0.36 -10.53 18.55
CA MET A 71 -0.73 -10.10 17.21
C MET A 71 -2.00 -9.23 17.22
N ASN A 72 -3.00 -9.59 18.03
CA ASN A 72 -4.22 -8.80 18.17
C ASN A 72 -3.92 -7.43 18.80
N ASP A 73 -3.09 -7.39 19.83
CA ASP A 73 -2.67 -6.15 20.49
C ASP A 73 -1.87 -5.26 19.53
N PHE A 74 -0.92 -5.84 18.80
CA PHE A 74 -0.15 -5.13 17.78
C PHE A 74 -1.09 -4.50 16.76
N ASN A 75 -2.02 -5.29 16.18
CA ASN A 75 -2.94 -4.81 15.15
C ASN A 75 -3.88 -3.72 15.70
N SER A 76 -4.42 -3.90 16.90
CA SER A 76 -5.29 -2.90 17.53
C SER A 76 -4.57 -1.56 17.73
N ARG A 77 -3.31 -1.57 18.18
CA ARG A 77 -2.53 -0.37 18.48
C ARG A 77 -2.20 0.44 17.22
N TRP A 78 -1.63 -0.18 16.19
CA TRP A 78 -1.28 0.60 15.00
C TRP A 78 -2.51 1.07 14.21
N ILE A 79 -3.60 0.28 14.20
CA ILE A 79 -4.87 0.67 13.56
C ILE A 79 -5.49 1.87 14.29
N SER A 80 -5.41 1.92 15.63
CA SER A 80 -5.83 3.08 16.40
C SER A 80 -5.06 4.34 16.00
N LEU A 81 -3.72 4.25 15.94
CA LEU A 81 -2.89 5.39 15.50
C LEU A 81 -3.23 5.83 14.07
N CYS A 82 -3.44 4.90 13.15
CA CYS A 82 -3.87 5.20 11.79
C CYS A 82 -5.24 5.87 11.74
N ARG A 83 -6.19 5.45 12.58
CA ARG A 83 -7.51 6.07 12.66
C ARG A 83 -7.41 7.55 13.00
N ASP A 84 -6.52 7.90 13.92
CA ASP A 84 -6.27 9.29 14.30
C ASP A 84 -5.65 10.13 13.18
N LYS A 85 -5.00 9.49 12.20
CA LYS A 85 -4.40 10.17 11.05
C LYS A 85 -5.31 10.26 9.82
N LEU A 86 -6.50 9.68 9.84
CA LEU A 86 -7.47 9.79 8.75
C LEU A 86 -8.39 11.00 8.89
N LYS A 87 -8.70 11.63 7.76
CA LYS A 87 -9.84 12.54 7.63
C LYS A 87 -11.14 11.82 8.01
N GLU A 88 -12.20 12.54 8.35
CA GLU A 88 -13.50 11.91 8.67
C GLU A 88 -14.08 11.11 7.50
N SER A 89 -13.87 11.57 6.26
CA SER A 89 -14.23 10.86 5.03
C SER A 89 -13.15 9.88 4.55
N GLY A 90 -12.05 9.73 5.31
CA GLY A 90 -10.89 8.92 4.91
C GLY A 90 -11.15 7.43 4.99
N THR A 91 -10.36 6.70 4.21
CA THR A 91 -10.41 5.22 4.15
C THR A 91 -9.05 4.60 4.42
N ILE A 92 -9.07 3.37 4.89
CA ILE A 92 -7.87 2.55 5.09
C ILE A 92 -7.98 1.27 4.27
N TRP A 93 -6.87 0.89 3.65
CA TRP A 93 -6.66 -0.35 2.93
C TRP A 93 -5.56 -1.14 3.59
N ILE A 94 -5.83 -2.38 3.95
CA ILE A 94 -4.86 -3.22 4.68
C ILE A 94 -4.71 -4.53 3.93
N SER A 95 -3.49 -4.85 3.51
CA SER A 95 -3.19 -6.16 2.92
C SER A 95 -2.86 -7.18 4.01
N GLY A 96 -3.12 -8.44 3.70
CA GLY A 96 -2.81 -9.54 4.59
C GLY A 96 -3.01 -10.91 3.96
N THR A 97 -2.49 -11.91 4.64
CA THR A 97 -2.74 -13.31 4.34
C THR A 97 -3.73 -13.90 5.36
N TYR A 98 -4.11 -15.16 5.19
CA TYR A 98 -4.98 -15.83 6.15
C TYR A 98 -4.42 -15.87 7.58
N HIS A 99 -3.11 -15.69 7.76
CA HIS A 99 -2.47 -15.71 9.08
C HIS A 99 -2.82 -14.48 9.94
N ASN A 100 -2.99 -13.30 9.32
CA ASN A 100 -3.20 -12.05 10.07
C ASN A 100 -4.51 -11.34 9.75
N ILE A 101 -5.15 -11.63 8.61
CA ILE A 101 -6.29 -10.84 8.12
C ILE A 101 -7.50 -10.85 9.06
N PHE A 102 -7.73 -11.96 9.78
CA PHE A 102 -8.83 -12.06 10.73
C PHE A 102 -8.60 -11.19 11.98
N SER A 103 -7.36 -11.15 12.47
CA SER A 103 -6.95 -10.25 13.55
C SER A 103 -7.10 -8.79 13.13
N VAL A 104 -6.65 -8.44 11.92
CA VAL A 104 -6.82 -7.10 11.33
C VAL A 104 -8.30 -6.71 11.23
N ALA A 105 -9.16 -7.61 10.73
CA ALA A 105 -10.60 -7.34 10.62
C ALA A 105 -11.27 -7.11 11.98
N ASN A 106 -10.86 -7.87 13.00
CA ASN A 106 -11.34 -7.67 14.36
C ASN A 106 -10.87 -6.33 14.93
N ALA A 107 -9.58 -6.02 14.80
CA ALA A 107 -9.00 -4.75 15.25
C ALA A 107 -9.64 -3.53 14.58
N LEU A 108 -9.96 -3.59 13.28
CA LEU A 108 -10.69 -2.53 12.58
C LEU A 108 -12.07 -2.28 13.22
N LYS A 109 -12.83 -3.34 13.51
CA LYS A 109 -14.15 -3.22 14.15
C LYS A 109 -14.05 -2.64 15.56
N GLN A 110 -13.09 -3.13 16.36
CA GLN A 110 -12.84 -2.64 17.73
C GLN A 110 -12.47 -1.14 17.74
N ASN A 111 -11.73 -0.68 16.72
CA ASN A 111 -11.38 0.71 16.55
C ASN A 111 -12.46 1.54 15.82
N GLY A 112 -13.67 1.02 15.64
CA GLY A 112 -14.80 1.78 15.11
C GLY A 112 -14.76 2.07 13.61
N PHE A 113 -14.00 1.29 12.84
CA PHE A 113 -14.05 1.34 11.38
C PHE A 113 -15.25 0.57 10.85
N LYS A 114 -15.80 1.05 9.73
CA LYS A 114 -16.77 0.31 8.92
C LYS A 114 -16.07 -0.38 7.78
N ILE A 115 -15.98 -1.71 7.81
CA ILE A 115 -15.47 -2.50 6.69
C ILE A 115 -16.44 -2.37 5.51
N LEU A 116 -15.90 -2.03 4.34
CA LEU A 116 -16.62 -1.87 3.08
C LEU A 116 -16.53 -3.14 2.24
N ASN A 117 -15.32 -3.64 2.02
CA ASN A 117 -15.06 -4.87 1.28
C ASN A 117 -13.89 -5.65 1.90
N VAL A 118 -13.93 -6.96 1.69
CA VAL A 118 -12.76 -7.84 1.80
C VAL A 118 -12.47 -8.35 0.38
N ILE A 119 -11.42 -7.80 -0.22
CA ILE A 119 -11.06 -8.11 -1.60
C ILE A 119 -10.10 -9.29 -1.61
N THR A 120 -10.38 -10.26 -2.46
CA THR A 120 -9.48 -11.37 -2.76
C THR A 120 -8.60 -11.02 -3.95
N TRP A 121 -7.33 -10.81 -3.69
CA TRP A 121 -6.33 -10.72 -4.76
C TRP A 121 -5.86 -12.10 -5.15
N ALA A 122 -6.34 -12.60 -6.30
CA ALA A 122 -5.94 -13.86 -6.90
C ALA A 122 -4.71 -13.64 -7.78
N LYS A 123 -3.57 -14.20 -7.36
CA LYS A 123 -2.31 -14.14 -8.11
C LYS A 123 -2.39 -15.03 -9.33
N THR A 124 -2.07 -14.50 -10.50
CA THR A 124 -2.07 -15.30 -11.74
C THR A 124 -0.86 -16.22 -11.86
N ASN A 125 0.19 -15.99 -11.06
CA ASN A 125 1.44 -16.74 -11.03
C ASN A 125 1.89 -17.09 -9.60
N PRO A 126 1.08 -17.84 -8.83
CA PRO A 126 1.43 -18.20 -7.47
C PRO A 126 2.59 -19.20 -7.42
N PRO A 127 3.43 -19.20 -6.37
CA PRO A 127 4.43 -20.25 -6.18
C PRO A 127 3.77 -21.61 -5.94
N PRO A 128 4.38 -22.73 -6.38
CA PRO A 128 3.82 -24.07 -6.17
C PRO A 128 3.84 -24.46 -4.69
N ASN A 129 2.91 -25.34 -4.30
CA ASN A 129 2.93 -25.98 -2.99
C ASN A 129 3.86 -27.21 -3.01
N ILE A 130 4.98 -27.11 -2.32
CA ILE A 130 6.01 -28.19 -2.30
C ILE A 130 5.51 -29.41 -1.52
N SER A 131 4.74 -29.21 -0.46
CA SER A 131 4.30 -30.31 0.41
C SER A 131 3.28 -31.23 -0.24
N CYS A 132 2.54 -30.74 -1.25
CA CYS A 132 1.44 -31.45 -1.94
C CYS A 132 0.35 -32.00 -0.99
N ARG A 133 0.19 -31.39 0.21
CA ARG A 133 -0.74 -31.86 1.26
C ARG A 133 -1.98 -30.96 1.42
N TYR A 134 -1.99 -29.79 0.77
CA TYR A 134 -3.08 -28.81 0.79
C TYR A 134 -3.07 -28.02 -0.53
N PHE A 135 -4.09 -27.21 -0.75
CA PHE A 135 -4.18 -26.39 -1.94
C PHE A 135 -3.08 -25.32 -1.97
N THR A 136 -2.60 -24.98 -3.17
CA THR A 136 -1.65 -23.89 -3.36
C THR A 136 -2.24 -22.57 -2.91
N TYR A 137 -1.51 -21.84 -2.06
CA TYR A 137 -1.90 -20.47 -1.66
C TYR A 137 -1.71 -19.51 -2.83
N SER A 138 -2.80 -19.20 -3.51
CA SER A 138 -2.81 -18.34 -4.69
C SER A 138 -3.44 -16.96 -4.42
N THR A 139 -3.87 -16.72 -3.18
CA THR A 139 -4.60 -15.49 -2.83
C THR A 139 -3.97 -14.76 -1.66
N GLU A 140 -4.07 -13.42 -1.68
CA GLU A 140 -3.96 -12.55 -0.53
C GLU A 140 -5.25 -11.75 -0.38
N PHE A 141 -5.48 -11.20 0.80
CA PHE A 141 -6.67 -10.42 1.11
C PHE A 141 -6.33 -8.95 1.29
N ILE A 142 -7.29 -8.10 0.93
CA ILE A 142 -7.17 -6.65 1.15
C ILE A 142 -8.47 -6.19 1.76
N ILE A 143 -8.41 -5.68 2.99
CA ILE A 143 -9.58 -5.09 3.65
C ILE A 143 -9.63 -3.61 3.32
N TRP A 144 -10.77 -3.16 2.80
CA TRP A 144 -11.11 -1.76 2.64
C TRP A 144 -12.11 -1.35 3.70
N ALA A 145 -11.77 -0.31 4.46
CA ALA A 145 -12.63 0.19 5.52
C ALA A 145 -12.65 1.73 5.54
N ARG A 146 -13.76 2.32 5.99
CA ARG A 146 -13.89 3.76 6.21
C ARG A 146 -13.88 4.11 7.68
N LYS A 147 -13.33 5.29 8.00
CA LYS A 147 -13.19 5.78 9.37
C LYS A 147 -14.52 6.03 10.05
N ASN A 148 -15.46 6.67 9.37
CA ASN A 148 -16.72 7.11 9.95
C ASN A 148 -17.91 6.55 9.15
N GLU A 149 -18.80 5.83 9.83
CA GLU A 149 -19.96 5.23 9.18
C GLU A 149 -20.99 6.27 8.69
N LYS A 150 -21.04 7.44 9.32
CA LYS A 150 -21.99 8.52 9.00
C LYS A 150 -21.50 9.47 7.91
N VAL A 151 -20.17 9.51 7.67
CA VAL A 151 -19.58 10.41 6.68
C VAL A 151 -19.27 9.64 5.40
N PRO A 152 -19.81 10.05 4.24
CA PRO A 152 -19.50 9.40 2.97
C PRO A 152 -18.01 9.46 2.65
N HIS A 153 -17.44 8.33 2.27
CA HIS A 153 -16.10 8.25 1.72
C HIS A 153 -16.12 8.49 0.21
N TYR A 154 -14.94 8.80 -0.36
CA TYR A 154 -14.80 8.88 -1.81
C TYR A 154 -14.60 7.49 -2.41
N TYR A 155 -15.34 7.21 -3.48
CA TYR A 155 -15.16 6.04 -4.35
C TYR A 155 -15.36 6.47 -5.81
N ASN A 156 -14.35 6.22 -6.66
CA ASN A 156 -14.41 6.56 -8.07
C ASN A 156 -15.11 5.45 -8.87
N TYR A 157 -16.42 5.35 -8.69
CA TYR A 157 -17.25 4.29 -9.26
C TYR A 157 -17.15 4.22 -10.79
N GLU A 158 -17.27 5.37 -11.47
CA GLU A 158 -17.28 5.41 -12.93
C GLU A 158 -15.93 5.00 -13.52
N LEU A 159 -14.83 5.46 -12.92
CA LEU A 159 -13.49 5.03 -13.34
C LEU A 159 -13.30 3.51 -13.10
N MET A 160 -13.70 3.00 -11.94
CA MET A 160 -13.57 1.57 -11.66
C MET A 160 -14.41 0.72 -12.61
N LYS A 161 -15.59 1.20 -13.00
CA LYS A 161 -16.43 0.57 -14.00
C LYS A 161 -15.77 0.58 -15.38
N HIS A 162 -15.23 1.73 -15.81
CA HIS A 162 -14.50 1.86 -17.08
C HIS A 162 -13.29 0.92 -17.15
N ILE A 163 -12.43 0.92 -16.11
CA ILE A 163 -11.28 0.02 -16.00
C ILE A 163 -11.70 -1.45 -16.14
N ASN A 164 -12.88 -1.81 -15.65
CA ASN A 164 -13.43 -3.17 -15.68
C ASN A 164 -14.30 -3.47 -16.93
N GLY A 165 -14.11 -2.73 -18.02
CA GLY A 165 -14.83 -2.94 -19.28
C GLY A 165 -16.32 -2.62 -19.18
N ASP A 166 -16.63 -1.48 -18.59
CA ASP A 166 -17.96 -0.89 -18.37
C ASP A 166 -18.90 -1.75 -17.52
N LYS A 167 -18.34 -2.65 -16.72
CA LYS A 167 -19.05 -3.48 -15.73
C LYS A 167 -18.61 -3.14 -14.32
N GLN A 168 -19.51 -3.26 -13.33
CA GLN A 168 -19.13 -3.10 -11.94
C GLN A 168 -17.94 -3.97 -11.58
N MET A 169 -16.90 -3.34 -10.97
CA MET A 169 -15.75 -4.07 -10.48
C MET A 169 -16.15 -4.88 -9.25
N ARG A 170 -15.72 -6.14 -9.22
CA ARG A 170 -15.99 -7.08 -8.14
C ARG A 170 -14.86 -7.06 -7.11
N ASP A 171 -15.09 -7.69 -5.99
CA ASP A 171 -14.15 -7.87 -4.89
C ASP A 171 -13.16 -9.05 -5.07
N MET A 172 -13.12 -9.65 -6.25
CA MET A 172 -12.10 -10.61 -6.67
C MET A 172 -11.27 -10.03 -7.80
N TRP A 173 -9.97 -9.77 -7.53
CA TRP A 173 -9.05 -9.18 -8.48
C TRP A 173 -8.01 -10.19 -8.93
N GLN A 174 -7.94 -10.44 -10.23
CA GLN A 174 -6.90 -11.24 -10.84
C GLN A 174 -5.79 -10.32 -11.33
N LEU A 175 -4.71 -10.26 -10.55
CA LEU A 175 -3.53 -9.46 -10.86
C LEU A 175 -2.27 -10.30 -10.66
N PRO A 176 -1.23 -10.11 -11.48
CA PRO A 176 0.04 -10.78 -11.28
C PRO A 176 0.69 -10.36 -9.97
N ALA A 177 1.54 -11.22 -9.43
CA ALA A 177 2.51 -10.82 -8.43
C ALA A 177 3.51 -9.84 -9.06
N ILE A 178 4.36 -9.26 -8.21
CA ILE A 178 5.34 -8.26 -8.64
C ILE A 178 6.16 -8.71 -9.86
N ALA A 179 6.28 -7.83 -10.85
CA ALA A 179 7.06 -8.07 -12.05
C ALA A 179 8.56 -7.82 -11.81
N GLN A 180 9.41 -8.42 -12.65
CA GLN A 180 10.87 -8.28 -12.51
C GLN A 180 11.35 -6.84 -12.69
N TRP A 181 10.73 -6.08 -13.60
CA TRP A 181 11.07 -4.67 -13.83
C TRP A 181 10.76 -3.74 -12.64
N GLU A 182 9.90 -4.16 -11.73
CA GLU A 182 9.60 -3.42 -10.50
C GLU A 182 10.67 -3.59 -9.41
N LYS A 183 11.68 -4.42 -9.63
CA LYS A 183 12.75 -4.77 -8.69
C LYS A 183 14.12 -4.20 -9.07
N SER A 184 14.17 -3.25 -10.00
CA SER A 184 15.39 -2.63 -10.54
C SER A 184 16.30 -2.04 -9.44
N CYS A 185 15.71 -1.42 -8.41
CA CYS A 185 16.44 -0.77 -7.33
C CYS A 185 16.74 -1.67 -6.12
N GLY A 186 16.44 -2.97 -6.19
CA GLY A 186 16.69 -3.90 -5.10
C GLY A 186 15.50 -4.82 -4.80
N LYS A 187 15.69 -5.72 -3.85
CA LYS A 187 14.70 -6.73 -3.45
C LYS A 187 14.13 -6.39 -2.07
N HIS A 188 12.81 -6.18 -1.99
CA HIS A 188 12.07 -6.23 -0.74
C HIS A 188 11.27 -7.55 -0.69
N PRO A 189 11.29 -8.31 0.42
CA PRO A 189 10.72 -9.67 0.48
C PRO A 189 9.23 -9.74 0.16
N THR A 190 8.47 -8.71 0.55
CA THR A 190 7.01 -8.65 0.44
C THR A 190 6.52 -7.51 -0.44
N GLN A 191 7.37 -7.00 -1.35
CA GLN A 191 6.99 -5.89 -2.22
C GLN A 191 5.69 -6.17 -2.97
N LYS A 192 4.73 -5.25 -2.88
CA LYS A 192 3.46 -5.33 -3.61
C LYS A 192 3.62 -4.81 -5.04
N PRO A 193 2.84 -5.33 -6.02
CA PRO A 193 2.90 -4.85 -7.40
C PRO A 193 2.25 -3.47 -7.54
N LEU A 194 2.82 -2.64 -8.42
CA LEU A 194 2.31 -1.30 -8.76
C LEU A 194 0.87 -1.35 -9.28
N ALA A 195 0.53 -2.37 -10.06
CA ALA A 195 -0.84 -2.53 -10.57
C ALA A 195 -1.89 -2.63 -9.47
N LEU A 196 -1.58 -3.32 -8.37
CA LEU A 196 -2.47 -3.44 -7.21
C LEU A 196 -2.66 -2.07 -6.52
N LEU A 197 -1.53 -1.40 -6.21
CA LEU A 197 -1.57 -0.12 -5.50
C LEU A 197 -2.21 0.98 -6.34
N SER A 198 -1.94 1.02 -7.63
CA SER A 198 -2.57 1.99 -8.54
C SER A 198 -4.09 1.84 -8.56
N ARG A 199 -4.62 0.61 -8.65
CA ARG A 199 -6.07 0.35 -8.57
C ARG A 199 -6.68 0.86 -7.28
N ILE A 200 -6.07 0.53 -6.14
CA ILE A 200 -6.52 0.95 -4.81
C ILE A 200 -6.57 2.49 -4.72
N ILE A 201 -5.51 3.15 -5.15
CA ILE A 201 -5.39 4.61 -5.07
C ILE A 201 -6.36 5.30 -6.02
N LEU A 202 -6.49 4.83 -7.28
CA LEU A 202 -7.46 5.34 -8.25
C LEU A 202 -8.90 5.19 -7.76
N ALA A 203 -9.20 4.10 -7.06
CA ALA A 203 -10.55 3.85 -6.51
C ALA A 203 -10.93 4.82 -5.39
N SER A 204 -9.99 5.23 -4.54
CA SER A 204 -10.33 5.81 -3.23
C SER A 204 -9.72 7.19 -2.95
N THR A 205 -9.06 7.82 -3.94
CA THR A 205 -8.47 9.16 -3.79
C THR A 205 -8.67 10.04 -5.01
N ARG A 206 -8.72 11.36 -4.78
CA ARG A 206 -8.67 12.39 -5.83
C ARG A 206 -7.22 12.80 -6.13
N PRO A 207 -6.95 13.41 -7.30
CA PRO A 207 -5.67 14.06 -7.56
C PRO A 207 -5.24 14.98 -6.41
N ASN A 208 -3.92 15.07 -6.17
CA ASN A 208 -3.29 15.88 -5.13
C ASN A 208 -3.62 15.49 -3.67
N GLU A 209 -4.41 14.47 -3.41
CA GLU A 209 -4.65 14.01 -2.03
C GLU A 209 -3.43 13.31 -1.44
N TRP A 210 -3.27 13.46 -0.11
CA TRP A 210 -2.20 12.84 0.65
C TRP A 210 -2.56 11.42 1.08
N ILE A 211 -1.64 10.51 0.86
CA ILE A 211 -1.70 9.09 1.24
C ILE A 211 -0.61 8.81 2.27
N LEU A 212 -0.97 8.10 3.32
CA LEU A 212 -0.02 7.60 4.33
C LEU A 212 0.20 6.10 4.16
N ASP A 213 1.45 5.67 4.29
CA ASP A 213 1.82 4.26 4.42
C ASP A 213 2.71 4.08 5.66
N PRO A 214 2.17 3.53 6.76
CA PRO A 214 2.91 3.36 8.01
C PRO A 214 3.90 2.18 7.98
N PHE A 215 3.88 1.35 6.93
CA PHE A 215 4.76 0.20 6.73
C PHE A 215 5.30 0.22 5.30
N ALA A 216 6.02 1.29 4.96
CA ALA A 216 6.33 1.67 3.58
C ALA A 216 7.15 0.63 2.79
N GLY A 217 7.98 -0.16 3.47
CA GLY A 217 8.88 -1.11 2.81
C GLY A 217 9.70 -0.44 1.72
N SER A 218 9.58 -0.95 0.50
CA SER A 218 10.19 -0.34 -0.69
C SER A 218 9.37 0.80 -1.32
N SER A 219 8.41 1.37 -0.58
CA SER A 219 7.57 2.52 -0.96
C SER A 219 6.74 2.33 -2.24
N THR A 220 6.26 1.14 -2.54
CA THR A 220 5.44 0.90 -3.74
C THR A 220 4.19 1.76 -3.75
N THR A 221 3.56 1.99 -2.59
CA THR A 221 2.42 2.91 -2.42
C THR A 221 2.75 4.32 -2.89
N GLY A 222 3.93 4.83 -2.51
CA GLY A 222 4.39 6.16 -2.90
C GLY A 222 4.68 6.29 -4.39
N ILE A 223 5.33 5.27 -4.98
CA ILE A 223 5.58 5.24 -6.42
C ILE A 223 4.25 5.23 -7.18
N ALA A 224 3.31 4.36 -6.82
CA ALA A 224 1.99 4.32 -7.44
C ALA A 224 1.22 5.65 -7.27
N ALA A 225 1.28 6.27 -6.09
CA ALA A 225 0.67 7.56 -5.81
C ALA A 225 1.20 8.66 -6.73
N ASN A 226 2.52 8.80 -6.84
CA ASN A 226 3.13 9.82 -7.68
C ASN A 226 2.84 9.59 -9.17
N LEU A 227 2.89 8.36 -9.68
CA LEU A 227 2.57 8.04 -11.07
C LEU A 227 1.17 8.50 -11.49
N ILE A 228 0.25 8.67 -10.54
CA ILE A 228 -1.14 9.09 -10.79
C ILE A 228 -1.50 10.43 -10.12
N GLY A 229 -0.49 11.24 -9.79
CA GLY A 229 -0.68 12.61 -9.30
C GLY A 229 -1.26 12.71 -7.88
N ARG A 230 -0.92 11.78 -7.00
CA ARG A 230 -1.22 11.83 -5.56
C ARG A 230 0.06 12.05 -4.78
N ARG A 231 -0.07 12.55 -3.54
CA ARG A 231 1.03 12.83 -2.63
C ARG A 231 1.18 11.74 -1.59
N TYR A 232 2.38 11.53 -1.11
CA TYR A 232 2.73 10.40 -0.28
C TYR A 232 3.58 10.77 0.92
N LEU A 233 3.24 10.17 2.07
CA LEU A 233 4.10 10.05 3.24
C LEU A 233 4.25 8.58 3.59
N GLY A 234 5.47 8.06 3.56
CA GLY A 234 5.81 6.71 4.02
C GLY A 234 6.61 6.74 5.31
N ILE A 235 6.42 5.71 6.13
CA ILE A 235 7.27 5.45 7.30
C ILE A 235 7.83 4.04 7.13
N GLU A 236 9.16 3.94 7.12
CA GLU A 236 9.87 2.65 7.05
C GLU A 236 10.85 2.53 8.20
N ARG A 237 10.81 1.42 8.89
CA ARG A 237 11.64 1.20 10.05
C ARG A 237 13.07 0.82 9.70
N GLU A 238 13.25 0.00 8.66
CA GLU A 238 14.54 -0.55 8.27
C GLU A 238 15.21 0.38 7.24
N PRO A 239 16.41 0.95 7.57
CA PRO A 239 17.09 1.89 6.70
C PRO A 239 17.42 1.34 5.30
N GLU A 240 17.66 0.03 5.19
CA GLU A 240 17.93 -0.63 3.90
C GLU A 240 16.70 -0.60 2.98
N PHE A 241 15.50 -0.78 3.51
CA PHE A 241 14.26 -0.70 2.74
C PHE A 241 13.89 0.75 2.42
N ALA A 242 14.14 1.67 3.35
CA ALA A 242 14.02 3.10 3.08
C ALA A 242 14.94 3.54 1.93
N ALA A 243 16.17 3.02 1.86
CA ALA A 243 17.09 3.29 0.76
C ALA A 243 16.55 2.78 -0.59
N ILE A 244 15.93 1.60 -0.62
CA ILE A 244 15.25 1.09 -1.82
C ILE A 244 14.09 2.02 -2.21
N GLY A 245 13.26 2.43 -1.26
CA GLY A 245 12.14 3.35 -1.50
C GLY A 245 12.60 4.68 -2.13
N ARG A 246 13.67 5.27 -1.58
CA ARG A 246 14.32 6.46 -2.16
C ARG A 246 14.80 6.21 -3.59
N ALA A 247 15.56 5.13 -3.81
CA ALA A 247 16.09 4.82 -5.14
C ALA A 247 14.99 4.64 -6.18
N ARG A 248 13.90 3.95 -5.84
CA ARG A 248 12.73 3.79 -6.71
C ARG A 248 12.02 5.12 -7.02
N ARG A 249 11.95 6.03 -6.04
CA ARG A 249 11.38 7.36 -6.30
C ARG A 249 12.26 8.16 -7.26
N MET A 250 13.58 8.14 -7.07
CA MET A 250 14.54 8.78 -7.98
C MET A 250 14.51 8.14 -9.39
N GLU A 251 14.26 6.83 -9.50
CA GLU A 251 14.15 6.14 -10.79
C GLU A 251 13.02 6.70 -11.68
N ILE A 252 11.93 7.17 -11.08
CA ILE A 252 10.80 7.77 -11.83
C ILE A 252 10.88 9.31 -11.97
N GLU A 253 11.94 9.97 -11.51
CA GLU A 253 12.11 11.42 -11.70
C GLU A 253 12.30 11.82 -13.17
N PRO A 254 13.11 11.11 -13.99
CA PRO A 254 13.17 11.39 -15.41
C PRO A 254 11.83 11.12 -16.09
N ILE A 255 11.39 12.09 -16.90
CA ILE A 255 10.05 12.01 -17.55
C ILE A 255 9.89 10.77 -18.42
N GLU A 256 10.96 10.32 -19.07
CA GLU A 256 10.93 9.10 -19.89
C GLU A 256 10.62 7.87 -19.06
N ASN A 257 11.25 7.74 -17.88
CA ASN A 257 11.00 6.65 -16.94
C ASN A 257 9.59 6.74 -16.37
N PHE A 258 9.17 7.94 -15.98
CA PHE A 258 7.82 8.20 -15.45
C PHE A 258 6.75 7.70 -16.45
N LEU A 259 6.85 8.10 -17.71
CA LEU A 259 5.93 7.68 -18.76
C LEU A 259 6.04 6.18 -19.06
N ALA A 260 7.26 5.62 -19.07
CA ALA A 260 7.48 4.20 -19.27
C ALA A 260 6.87 3.33 -18.16
N PHE A 261 6.92 3.78 -16.89
CA PHE A 261 6.28 3.10 -15.77
C PHE A 261 4.75 3.15 -15.89
N LYS A 262 4.17 4.32 -16.17
CA LYS A 262 2.73 4.49 -16.39
C LYS A 262 2.21 3.57 -17.47
N GLY A 263 2.88 3.52 -18.63
CA GLY A 263 2.49 2.67 -19.75
C GLY A 263 2.51 1.17 -19.49
N LYS A 264 3.21 0.71 -18.43
CA LYS A 264 3.23 -0.70 -18.01
C LYS A 264 2.08 -1.08 -17.05
N ILE A 265 1.27 -0.12 -16.59
CA ILE A 265 0.21 -0.36 -15.61
C ILE A 265 -1.14 -0.17 -16.29
N PRO A 266 -1.87 -1.27 -16.61
CA PRO A 266 -3.09 -1.20 -17.42
C PRO A 266 -4.17 -0.26 -16.86
N ASP A 267 -4.34 -0.21 -15.54
CA ASP A 267 -5.35 0.64 -14.92
C ASP A 267 -5.01 2.12 -15.04
N ILE A 268 -3.71 2.49 -15.05
CA ILE A 268 -3.28 3.87 -15.28
C ILE A 268 -3.55 4.25 -16.73
N VAL A 269 -3.18 3.39 -17.68
CA VAL A 269 -3.43 3.63 -19.12
C VAL A 269 -4.91 3.87 -19.38
N LYS A 270 -5.79 3.00 -18.85
CA LYS A 270 -7.24 3.18 -18.98
C LYS A 270 -7.78 4.42 -18.28
N ALA A 271 -7.21 4.79 -17.13
CA ALA A 271 -7.61 6.01 -16.44
C ALA A 271 -7.27 7.27 -17.25
N GLU A 272 -6.16 7.27 -17.98
CA GLU A 272 -5.76 8.40 -18.85
C GLU A 272 -6.66 8.51 -20.09
N GLU A 273 -7.19 7.41 -20.61
CA GLU A 273 -8.16 7.44 -21.72
C GLU A 273 -9.44 8.22 -21.38
N THR A 274 -9.82 8.26 -20.10
CA THR A 274 -11.02 8.99 -19.63
C THR A 274 -10.74 10.46 -19.32
N GLN A 275 -9.47 10.87 -19.19
CA GLN A 275 -9.07 12.20 -18.73
C GLN A 275 -8.77 13.15 -19.89
N THR A 276 -9.67 13.26 -20.87
CA THR A 276 -9.53 14.27 -21.94
C THR A 276 -9.66 15.73 -21.44
N GLU A 277 -9.91 15.97 -20.13
CA GLU A 277 -10.17 17.31 -19.58
C GLU A 277 -9.53 17.65 -18.22
N TYR A 278 -8.58 16.88 -17.70
CA TYR A 278 -7.83 17.35 -16.53
C TYR A 278 -6.59 18.12 -16.98
N SER A 279 -6.81 19.42 -17.31
CA SER A 279 -5.72 20.40 -17.38
C SER A 279 -4.89 20.30 -16.11
N LEU A 280 -3.57 20.32 -16.27
CA LEU A 280 -2.60 20.59 -15.21
C LEU A 280 -2.93 21.96 -14.59
N GLN A 281 -3.90 22.04 -13.71
CA GLN A 281 -4.02 23.17 -12.81
C GLN A 281 -2.80 23.09 -11.90
N GLU A 282 -1.96 24.12 -11.96
CA GLU A 282 -0.93 24.40 -10.96
C GLU A 282 -1.63 24.48 -9.60
N SER A 283 -1.73 23.34 -8.92
CA SER A 283 -2.26 23.30 -7.59
C SER A 283 -1.13 23.73 -6.64
N PHE A 284 -1.40 24.74 -5.81
CA PHE A 284 -0.56 25.09 -4.67
C PHE A 284 -0.16 23.81 -3.94
N VAL A 285 1.14 23.58 -3.79
CA VAL A 285 1.67 22.43 -3.08
C VAL A 285 1.52 22.70 -1.59
N GLU A 286 0.49 22.11 -0.98
CA GLU A 286 0.36 22.11 0.48
C GLU A 286 1.45 21.19 1.04
N GLU A 287 2.49 21.78 1.61
CA GLU A 287 3.55 21.03 2.28
C GLU A 287 3.03 20.43 3.60
N LEU A 288 3.70 19.36 4.03
CA LEU A 288 3.38 18.77 5.33
C LEU A 288 4.01 19.64 6.43
N PRO A 289 3.20 20.32 7.25
CA PRO A 289 3.66 21.38 8.14
C PRO A 289 4.52 20.91 9.30
N PHE A 290 4.64 19.59 9.50
CA PHE A 290 5.42 18.97 10.57
C PHE A 290 6.79 18.44 10.11
N LEU A 291 7.10 18.51 8.80
CA LEU A 291 8.41 18.16 8.25
C LEU A 291 9.32 19.40 8.21
N ALA A 292 10.63 19.13 8.35
CA ALA A 292 11.69 20.14 8.25
C ALA A 292 12.12 20.36 6.79
#